data_67197450428ff8890807d979732eda74
#
_entry.id   67197450428ff8890807d979732eda74
#
_cell.length_a   1.000
_cell.length_b   1.000
_cell.length_c   1.000
_cell.angle_alpha   90.00
_cell.angle_beta   90.00
_cell.angle_gamma   90.00
#
_symmetry.space_group_name_H-M   'P 1'
#
loop_
_entity.id
_entity.type
_entity.pdbx_description
1 polymer ?
#
loop_
_entity_poly.entity_id
_entity_poly.type
_entity_poly.pdbx_seq_one_letter_code
_entity_poly.pdbx_strand_id
1 'polypeptide(L)'
;MSLSIGIVGLPNVGKSTLFTALTNKGGLAANYPFATIEPNVGIVPVPDARLDALAAIDHPAKIVPATVEFVDIAGLVEGASKGEGLGNQFLANIRETDAICEVVRFFSDPDVVHVNGKVNPTSDVETIKTELILADIGTLDKAIPRLEKEAKRDKAGAKKLEVAKKVLEGLNEGHRARTLGLDEDEQAAIYDLHLLTMKPILYIANVDEDALDADLAEIDGCAPVPISAKVEADLAELDPEEAKEYLEAMGLSESGLARLVREAYKLLGLQSYFTSGETETRAWTIPIGAKAPQAAGVIHSDFERGFIKAETASYTDYVDLGGEVGCRNAGKLRQEGKEYVVQDGDVMHFKFNV
;
A
#
# COMPACT_ATOMS: atom_id res chain seq x y z
N MET A 1 -12.34 -2.84 5.15
CA MET A 1 -11.08 -2.82 5.94
C MET A 1 -10.11 -1.98 5.14
N SER A 2 -9.47 -0.99 5.76
CA SER A 2 -8.37 -0.28 5.12
C SER A 2 -7.20 -1.25 4.99
N LEU A 3 -6.57 -1.30 3.81
CA LEU A 3 -5.34 -2.07 3.62
C LEU A 3 -4.17 -1.24 4.14
N SER A 4 -3.25 -1.89 4.84
CA SER A 4 -2.14 -1.25 5.53
C SER A 4 -0.78 -1.73 5.04
N ILE A 5 0.21 -0.83 5.11
CA ILE A 5 1.60 -1.09 4.72
C ILE A 5 2.50 -0.89 5.92
N GLY A 6 3.26 -1.92 6.26
CA GLY A 6 4.27 -1.84 7.31
C GLY A 6 5.57 -1.23 6.79
N ILE A 7 6.00 -0.11 7.37
CA ILE A 7 7.32 0.48 7.08
C ILE A 7 8.35 -0.24 7.95
N VAL A 8 9.31 -0.88 7.30
CA VAL A 8 10.40 -1.62 7.94
C VAL A 8 11.76 -1.08 7.49
N GLY A 9 12.81 -1.42 8.20
CA GLY A 9 14.18 -1.05 7.85
C GLY A 9 15.12 -1.30 9.02
N LEU A 10 16.41 -1.37 8.72
CA LEU A 10 17.45 -1.42 9.74
C LEU A 10 17.49 -0.11 10.56
N PRO A 11 18.10 -0.09 11.74
CA PRO A 11 18.30 1.16 12.49
C PRO A 11 19.08 2.19 11.67
N ASN A 12 18.74 3.47 11.84
CA ASN A 12 19.43 4.63 11.23
C ASN A 12 19.38 4.69 9.69
N VAL A 13 18.36 4.08 9.05
CA VAL A 13 18.13 4.20 7.60
C VAL A 13 17.25 5.40 7.21
N GLY A 14 16.76 6.18 8.19
CA GLY A 14 15.85 7.30 7.97
C GLY A 14 14.36 6.97 8.08
N LYS A 15 14.02 5.76 8.54
CA LYS A 15 12.63 5.27 8.64
C LYS A 15 11.70 6.21 9.43
N SER A 16 12.10 6.61 10.65
CA SER A 16 11.28 7.47 11.51
C SER A 16 11.13 8.89 10.95
N THR A 17 12.17 9.43 10.30
CA THR A 17 12.11 10.71 9.61
C THR A 17 11.08 10.66 8.47
N LEU A 18 11.14 9.60 7.65
CA LEU A 18 10.20 9.38 6.56
C LEU A 18 8.76 9.23 7.06
N PHE A 19 8.56 8.44 8.12
CA PHE A 19 7.23 8.25 8.71
C PHE A 19 6.66 9.56 9.29
N THR A 20 7.50 10.35 9.97
CA THR A 20 7.11 11.68 10.48
C THR A 20 6.73 12.62 9.34
N ALA A 21 7.51 12.67 8.27
CA ALA A 21 7.19 13.49 7.10
C ALA A 21 5.87 13.03 6.42
N LEU A 22 5.64 11.73 6.30
CA LEU A 22 4.39 11.14 5.79
C LEU A 22 3.17 11.58 6.61
N THR A 23 3.28 11.53 7.94
CA THR A 23 2.16 11.80 8.84
C THR A 23 1.92 13.30 9.05
N ASN A 24 2.95 14.13 9.02
CA ASN A 24 2.83 15.58 9.15
C ASN A 24 2.18 16.23 7.91
N LYS A 25 2.53 15.78 6.70
CA LYS A 25 1.83 16.20 5.46
C LYS A 25 0.35 15.77 5.44
N GLY A 26 0.03 14.74 6.20
CA GLY A 26 -1.33 14.24 6.36
C GLY A 26 -2.26 15.10 7.21
N GLY A 27 -1.99 16.39 7.50
CA GLY A 27 -2.78 17.30 8.36
C GLY A 27 -4.31 17.20 8.31
N LEU A 28 -4.82 16.26 7.52
CA LEU A 28 -6.21 15.78 7.44
C LEU A 28 -6.57 14.76 8.55
N ALA A 29 -5.60 14.25 9.33
CA ALA A 29 -5.90 13.29 10.40
C ALA A 29 -6.89 13.88 11.44
N ALA A 30 -6.88 15.21 11.63
CA ALA A 30 -7.81 15.92 12.50
C ALA A 30 -9.26 16.01 11.93
N ASN A 31 -9.47 15.76 10.64
CA ASN A 31 -10.76 15.94 9.96
C ASN A 31 -11.46 14.62 9.60
N TYR A 32 -10.82 13.45 9.86
CA TYR A 32 -11.48 12.15 9.68
C TYR A 32 -12.23 11.74 10.96
N PRO A 33 -13.57 11.56 10.90
CA PRO A 33 -14.39 11.31 12.08
C PRO A 33 -14.14 9.97 12.79
N PHE A 34 -13.24 9.12 12.31
CA PHE A 34 -12.93 7.80 12.87
C PHE A 34 -11.42 7.52 13.00
N ALA A 35 -10.55 8.54 12.87
CA ALA A 35 -9.13 8.36 13.10
C ALA A 35 -8.88 8.21 14.62
N THR A 36 -8.89 6.98 15.11
CA THR A 36 -8.21 6.65 16.37
C THR A 36 -6.73 6.86 16.13
N ILE A 37 -6.12 7.80 16.84
CA ILE A 37 -4.67 8.03 16.81
C ILE A 37 -4.03 6.86 17.57
N GLU A 38 -3.79 5.76 16.87
CA GLU A 38 -2.89 4.74 17.39
C GLU A 38 -1.46 5.24 17.19
N PRO A 39 -0.61 5.23 18.24
CA PRO A 39 0.79 5.56 18.08
C PRO A 39 1.40 4.58 17.07
N ASN A 40 2.03 5.09 16.03
CA ASN A 40 2.65 4.35 14.92
C ASN A 40 1.75 4.03 13.71
N VAL A 41 0.54 4.56 13.61
CA VAL A 41 -0.31 4.43 12.42
C VAL A 41 -0.52 5.81 11.79
N GLY A 42 -0.23 5.93 10.51
CA GLY A 42 -0.42 7.14 9.72
C GLY A 42 -1.40 6.91 8.58
N ILE A 43 -2.48 7.71 8.52
CA ILE A 43 -3.41 7.71 7.39
C ILE A 43 -2.99 8.81 6.42
N VAL A 44 -2.59 8.43 5.22
CA VAL A 44 -2.01 9.33 4.24
C VAL A 44 -2.92 9.44 3.01
N PRO A 45 -3.28 10.66 2.57
CA PRO A 45 -4.08 10.85 1.37
C PRO A 45 -3.30 10.43 0.12
N VAL A 46 -4.01 9.77 -0.80
CA VAL A 46 -3.47 9.41 -2.12
C VAL A 46 -3.57 10.64 -3.03
N PRO A 47 -2.45 11.16 -3.54
CA PRO A 47 -2.46 12.26 -4.48
C PRO A 47 -3.14 11.84 -5.80
N ASP A 48 -4.21 12.53 -6.19
CA ASP A 48 -4.97 12.25 -7.40
C ASP A 48 -5.53 13.53 -8.01
N ALA A 49 -4.88 14.04 -9.06
CA ALA A 49 -5.28 15.25 -9.74
C ALA A 49 -6.70 15.18 -10.39
N ARG A 50 -7.22 13.94 -10.57
CA ARG A 50 -8.57 13.74 -11.09
C ARG A 50 -9.63 14.27 -10.13
N LEU A 51 -9.37 14.18 -8.83
CA LEU A 51 -10.28 14.65 -7.79
C LEU A 51 -10.46 16.17 -7.86
N ASP A 52 -9.36 16.91 -8.07
CA ASP A 52 -9.39 18.37 -8.22
C ASP A 52 -10.12 18.81 -9.49
N ALA A 53 -9.91 18.07 -10.59
CA ALA A 53 -10.60 18.35 -11.86
C ALA A 53 -12.12 18.13 -11.76
N LEU A 54 -12.57 17.08 -11.07
CA LEU A 54 -14.00 16.84 -10.79
C LEU A 54 -14.58 17.93 -9.88
N ALA A 55 -13.83 18.33 -8.84
CA ALA A 55 -14.24 19.38 -7.94
C ALA A 55 -14.37 20.76 -8.64
N ALA A 56 -13.54 21.02 -9.64
CA ALA A 56 -13.65 22.24 -10.45
C ALA A 56 -14.93 22.30 -11.30
N ILE A 57 -15.57 21.15 -11.58
CA ILE A 57 -16.83 21.07 -12.34
C ILE A 57 -18.04 21.21 -11.40
N ASP A 58 -18.07 20.43 -10.33
CA ASP A 58 -19.26 20.33 -9.46
C ASP A 58 -19.26 21.31 -8.28
N HIS A 59 -18.13 22.01 -8.04
CA HIS A 59 -17.94 22.98 -6.96
C HIS A 59 -18.40 22.47 -5.59
N PRO A 60 -17.90 21.32 -5.12
CA PRO A 60 -18.37 20.68 -3.91
C PRO A 60 -18.05 21.49 -2.65
N ALA A 61 -18.90 21.35 -1.63
CA ALA A 61 -18.62 21.91 -0.31
C ALA A 61 -17.42 21.19 0.38
N LYS A 62 -17.11 19.95 -0.02
CA LYS A 62 -16.03 19.15 0.55
C LYS A 62 -15.38 18.26 -0.51
N ILE A 63 -14.03 18.17 -0.45
CA ILE A 63 -13.21 17.24 -1.25
C ILE A 63 -12.60 16.22 -0.33
N VAL A 64 -12.71 14.92 -0.66
CA VAL A 64 -12.20 13.82 0.17
C VAL A 64 -11.38 12.87 -0.69
N PRO A 65 -10.05 12.84 -0.52
CA PRO A 65 -9.18 11.91 -1.23
C PRO A 65 -9.33 10.47 -0.72
N ALA A 66 -8.89 9.50 -1.51
CA ALA A 66 -8.60 8.16 -1.07
C ALA A 66 -7.43 8.17 -0.07
N THR A 67 -7.31 7.16 0.77
CA THR A 67 -6.24 7.09 1.76
C THR A 67 -5.59 5.71 1.79
N VAL A 68 -4.30 5.69 2.18
CA VAL A 68 -3.55 4.48 2.51
C VAL A 68 -3.08 4.58 3.95
N GLU A 69 -3.09 3.46 4.64
CA GLU A 69 -2.61 3.36 6.01
C GLU A 69 -1.16 2.87 6.03
N PHE A 70 -0.29 3.63 6.68
CA PHE A 70 1.09 3.26 6.93
C PHE A 70 1.29 2.97 8.41
N VAL A 71 1.99 1.88 8.72
CA VAL A 71 2.29 1.47 10.09
C VAL A 71 3.80 1.54 10.30
N ASP A 72 4.27 2.38 11.23
CA ASP A 72 5.68 2.41 11.61
C ASP A 72 6.00 1.18 12.46
N ILE A 73 6.76 0.26 11.89
CA ILE A 73 7.21 -0.94 12.59
C ILE A 73 8.63 -0.70 13.10
N ALA A 74 8.84 -0.83 14.41
CA ALA A 74 10.14 -0.61 15.04
C ALA A 74 11.25 -1.39 14.32
N GLY A 75 12.45 -0.78 14.19
CA GLY A 75 13.52 -1.32 13.36
C GLY A 75 13.95 -2.74 13.74
N LEU A 76 14.24 -3.54 12.71
CA LEU A 76 14.77 -4.89 12.86
C LEU A 76 16.23 -4.85 13.31
N VAL A 77 16.57 -5.73 14.25
CA VAL A 77 17.97 -6.04 14.60
C VAL A 77 18.25 -7.48 14.14
N GLU A 78 19.45 -7.73 13.63
CA GLU A 78 19.89 -9.07 13.26
C GLU A 78 19.66 -10.08 14.42
N GLY A 79 19.11 -11.25 14.08
CA GLY A 79 18.74 -12.27 15.07
C GLY A 79 17.33 -12.12 15.65
N ALA A 80 16.48 -11.25 15.10
CA ALA A 80 15.11 -11.03 15.57
C ALA A 80 14.25 -12.29 15.54
N SER A 81 14.47 -13.18 14.57
CA SER A 81 13.75 -14.47 14.44
C SER A 81 14.14 -15.50 15.51
N LYS A 82 15.32 -15.35 16.15
CA LYS A 82 15.84 -16.25 17.18
C LYS A 82 15.72 -15.68 18.60
N GLY A 83 15.39 -14.38 18.73
CA GLY A 83 15.34 -13.65 19.98
C GLY A 83 14.03 -13.77 20.73
N GLU A 84 14.08 -13.70 22.06
CA GLU A 84 12.93 -13.45 22.91
C GLU A 84 12.67 -11.93 22.97
N GLY A 85 11.41 -11.50 22.80
CA GLY A 85 11.00 -10.11 23.03
C GLY A 85 10.80 -9.26 21.77
N LEU A 86 11.60 -8.21 21.56
CA LEU A 86 11.37 -7.16 20.54
C LEU A 86 11.32 -7.70 19.09
N GLY A 87 12.14 -8.70 18.74
CA GLY A 87 12.14 -9.28 17.41
C GLY A 87 10.84 -10.00 17.07
N ASN A 88 10.28 -10.76 18.02
CA ASN A 88 8.99 -11.43 17.82
C ASN A 88 7.84 -10.43 17.68
N GLN A 89 7.89 -9.31 18.40
CA GLN A 89 6.89 -8.24 18.28
C GLN A 89 6.99 -7.54 16.91
N PHE A 90 8.20 -7.29 16.43
CA PHE A 90 8.43 -6.77 15.07
C PHE A 90 7.78 -7.67 13.99
N LEU A 91 8.05 -8.97 14.04
CA LEU A 91 7.48 -9.94 13.10
C LEU A 91 5.95 -10.06 13.23
N ALA A 92 5.41 -9.93 14.45
CA ALA A 92 3.97 -9.91 14.67
C ALA A 92 3.31 -8.68 14.03
N ASN A 93 3.90 -7.50 14.21
CA ASN A 93 3.39 -6.27 13.59
C ASN A 93 3.39 -6.35 12.06
N ILE A 94 4.46 -6.93 11.45
CA ILE A 94 4.47 -7.15 9.99
C ILE A 94 3.33 -8.11 9.58
N ARG A 95 3.00 -9.14 10.36
CA ARG A 95 1.90 -10.06 10.02
C ARG A 95 0.56 -9.37 9.89
N GLU A 96 0.33 -8.33 10.66
CA GLU A 96 -0.93 -7.57 10.69
C GLU A 96 -1.10 -6.63 9.49
N THR A 97 -0.02 -6.30 8.77
CA THR A 97 -0.08 -5.44 7.56
C THR A 97 -0.28 -6.26 6.28
N ASP A 98 -0.78 -5.63 5.22
CA ASP A 98 -1.06 -6.28 3.93
C ASP A 98 0.15 -6.29 3.00
N ALA A 99 1.05 -5.29 3.13
CA ALA A 99 2.27 -5.16 2.36
C ALA A 99 3.42 -4.64 3.22
N ILE A 100 4.63 -4.72 2.69
CA ILE A 100 5.85 -4.25 3.34
C ILE A 100 6.44 -3.11 2.50
N CYS A 101 6.85 -2.03 3.18
CA CYS A 101 7.63 -0.95 2.62
C CYS A 101 9.01 -0.94 3.30
N GLU A 102 10.04 -1.42 2.63
CA GLU A 102 11.39 -1.53 3.18
C GLU A 102 12.21 -0.30 2.84
N VAL A 103 12.63 0.44 3.88
CA VAL A 103 13.52 1.59 3.75
C VAL A 103 14.97 1.13 3.80
N VAL A 104 15.69 1.37 2.71
CA VAL A 104 17.10 1.00 2.52
C VAL A 104 17.95 2.26 2.45
N ARG A 105 19.07 2.29 3.18
CA ARG A 105 19.99 3.42 3.22
C ARG A 105 20.91 3.41 2.01
N PHE A 106 20.85 4.47 1.22
CA PHE A 106 21.78 4.77 0.12
C PHE A 106 22.60 6.05 0.37
N PHE A 107 22.13 6.90 1.30
CA PHE A 107 22.79 8.15 1.64
C PHE A 107 24.07 7.94 2.46
N SER A 108 24.99 8.88 2.35
CA SER A 108 26.26 8.89 3.07
C SER A 108 26.30 10.07 4.05
N ASP A 109 26.21 9.77 5.35
CA ASP A 109 26.32 10.76 6.41
C ASP A 109 27.28 10.22 7.48
N PRO A 110 28.41 10.91 7.72
CA PRO A 110 29.42 10.47 8.71
C PRO A 110 28.92 10.56 10.16
N ASP A 111 27.93 11.41 10.42
CA ASP A 111 27.36 11.60 11.76
C ASP A 111 26.30 10.54 12.10
N VAL A 112 25.82 9.82 11.09
CA VAL A 112 24.82 8.74 11.25
C VAL A 112 25.51 7.36 11.18
N VAL A 113 25.69 6.74 12.34
CA VAL A 113 26.34 5.43 12.44
C VAL A 113 25.49 4.36 11.72
N HIS A 114 26.12 3.58 10.82
CA HIS A 114 25.50 2.38 10.24
C HIS A 114 25.67 1.18 11.17
N VAL A 115 24.62 0.34 11.33
CA VAL A 115 24.63 -0.82 12.26
C VAL A 115 25.80 -1.77 11.95
N ASN A 116 26.09 -1.98 10.66
CA ASN A 116 27.19 -2.86 10.21
C ASN A 116 28.50 -2.09 9.95
N GLY A 117 28.61 -0.83 10.41
CA GLY A 117 29.79 0.00 10.27
C GLY A 117 30.08 0.55 8.86
N LYS A 118 29.38 0.07 7.83
CA LYS A 118 29.51 0.49 6.43
C LYS A 118 28.15 0.39 5.73
N VAL A 119 27.76 1.43 5.00
CA VAL A 119 26.57 1.43 4.15
C VAL A 119 26.73 0.40 3.03
N ASN A 120 25.83 -0.55 2.97
CA ASN A 120 25.77 -1.57 1.92
C ASN A 120 24.30 -1.99 1.69
N PRO A 121 23.58 -1.31 0.77
CA PRO A 121 22.17 -1.55 0.51
C PRO A 121 21.82 -3.02 0.25
N THR A 122 22.63 -3.72 -0.52
CA THR A 122 22.42 -5.15 -0.83
C THR A 122 22.49 -6.02 0.42
N SER A 123 23.47 -5.78 1.30
CA SER A 123 23.60 -6.51 2.56
C SER A 123 22.46 -6.21 3.53
N ASP A 124 21.98 -4.97 3.54
CA ASP A 124 20.90 -4.53 4.41
C ASP A 124 19.57 -5.22 4.03
N VAL A 125 19.27 -5.28 2.74
CA VAL A 125 18.10 -6.00 2.21
C VAL A 125 18.20 -7.50 2.49
N GLU A 126 19.36 -8.13 2.27
CA GLU A 126 19.54 -9.56 2.56
C GLU A 126 19.39 -9.88 4.05
N THR A 127 19.74 -8.95 4.95
CA THR A 127 19.53 -9.12 6.39
C THR A 127 18.04 -9.22 6.72
N ILE A 128 17.22 -8.27 6.25
CA ILE A 128 15.76 -8.28 6.48
C ILE A 128 15.11 -9.49 5.81
N LYS A 129 15.47 -9.77 4.56
CA LYS A 129 15.00 -10.95 3.83
C LYS A 129 15.24 -12.24 4.59
N THR A 130 16.44 -12.42 5.12
CA THR A 130 16.82 -13.62 5.88
C THR A 130 15.98 -13.77 7.14
N GLU A 131 15.75 -12.70 7.89
CA GLU A 131 14.92 -12.74 9.10
C GLU A 131 13.47 -13.10 8.80
N LEU A 132 12.88 -12.55 7.70
CA LEU A 132 11.54 -12.90 7.28
C LEU A 132 11.43 -14.37 6.84
N ILE A 133 12.42 -14.87 6.11
CA ILE A 133 12.50 -16.29 5.69
C ILE A 133 12.59 -17.21 6.92
N LEU A 134 13.46 -16.91 7.87
CA LEU A 134 13.61 -17.71 9.08
C LEU A 134 12.32 -17.73 9.92
N ALA A 135 11.61 -16.62 10.00
CA ALA A 135 10.33 -16.54 10.67
C ALA A 135 9.26 -17.43 10.02
N ASP A 136 9.23 -17.47 8.68
CA ASP A 136 8.29 -18.31 7.92
C ASP A 136 8.65 -19.78 7.99
N ILE A 137 9.95 -20.15 7.97
CA ILE A 137 10.41 -21.51 8.24
C ILE A 137 9.90 -21.97 9.61
N GLY A 138 10.08 -21.15 10.65
CA GLY A 138 9.58 -21.46 11.98
C GLY A 138 8.05 -21.58 12.08
N THR A 139 7.31 -20.87 11.23
CA THR A 139 5.85 -20.98 11.12
C THR A 139 5.46 -22.32 10.46
N LEU A 140 6.12 -22.68 9.35
CA LEU A 140 5.87 -23.92 8.62
C LEU A 140 6.27 -25.16 9.43
N ASP A 141 7.41 -25.14 10.13
CA ASP A 141 7.85 -26.23 11.00
C ASP A 141 6.81 -26.57 12.07
N LYS A 142 6.16 -25.56 12.62
CA LYS A 142 5.07 -25.74 13.59
C LYS A 142 3.76 -26.19 12.93
N ALA A 143 3.48 -25.75 11.70
CA ALA A 143 2.23 -26.05 11.00
C ALA A 143 2.24 -27.46 10.37
N ILE A 144 3.34 -27.89 9.77
CA ILE A 144 3.44 -29.16 9.01
C ILE A 144 2.96 -30.39 9.79
N PRO A 145 3.33 -30.63 11.06
CA PRO A 145 2.83 -31.80 11.81
C PRO A 145 1.30 -31.82 11.97
N ARG A 146 0.66 -30.66 12.03
CA ARG A 146 -0.80 -30.53 12.03
C ARG A 146 -1.37 -30.82 10.65
N LEU A 147 -0.79 -30.21 9.61
CA LEU A 147 -1.21 -30.39 8.23
C LEU A 147 -1.09 -31.85 7.76
N GLU A 148 -0.11 -32.60 8.22
CA GLU A 148 0.01 -34.05 7.95
C GLU A 148 -1.14 -34.87 8.52
N LYS A 149 -1.74 -34.44 9.61
CA LYS A 149 -2.96 -35.06 10.15
C LYS A 149 -4.20 -34.67 9.36
N GLU A 150 -4.28 -33.42 8.95
CA GLU A 150 -5.38 -32.88 8.13
C GLU A 150 -5.38 -33.53 6.73
N ALA A 151 -4.22 -33.69 6.09
CA ALA A 151 -4.05 -34.33 4.79
C ALA A 151 -4.59 -35.76 4.70
N LYS A 152 -4.72 -36.47 5.83
CA LYS A 152 -5.32 -37.81 5.90
C LYS A 152 -6.84 -37.79 5.87
N ARG A 153 -7.47 -36.61 6.03
CA ARG A 153 -8.92 -36.47 6.15
C ARG A 153 -9.60 -36.12 4.83
N ASP A 154 -8.98 -35.21 4.07
CA ASP A 154 -9.54 -34.72 2.82
C ASP A 154 -8.48 -34.24 1.84
N LYS A 155 -8.94 -33.98 0.58
CA LYS A 155 -8.06 -33.52 -0.52
C LYS A 155 -7.55 -32.09 -0.31
N ALA A 156 -8.31 -31.22 0.36
CA ALA A 156 -7.91 -29.84 0.59
C ALA A 156 -6.72 -29.79 1.57
N GLY A 157 -6.78 -30.59 2.65
CA GLY A 157 -5.65 -30.74 3.58
C GLY A 157 -4.42 -31.36 2.90
N ALA A 158 -4.60 -32.30 1.97
CA ALA A 158 -3.48 -32.88 1.21
C ALA A 158 -2.81 -31.82 0.31
N LYS A 159 -3.59 -31.01 -0.45
CA LYS A 159 -3.08 -29.91 -1.27
C LYS A 159 -2.35 -28.87 -0.42
N LYS A 160 -2.93 -28.47 0.70
CA LYS A 160 -2.31 -27.50 1.63
C LYS A 160 -0.95 -27.99 2.16
N LEU A 161 -0.85 -29.25 2.54
CA LEU A 161 0.41 -29.85 2.99
C LEU A 161 1.46 -29.87 1.87
N GLU A 162 1.07 -30.22 0.64
CA GLU A 162 1.96 -30.22 -0.52
C GLU A 162 2.55 -28.84 -0.78
N VAL A 163 1.68 -27.82 -0.83
CA VAL A 163 2.11 -26.43 -1.03
C VAL A 163 2.98 -25.94 0.12
N ALA A 164 2.62 -26.25 1.38
CA ALA A 164 3.43 -25.88 2.54
C ALA A 164 4.85 -26.47 2.49
N LYS A 165 4.99 -27.73 2.04
CA LYS A 165 6.30 -28.37 1.85
C LYS A 165 7.09 -27.75 0.70
N LYS A 166 6.44 -27.45 -0.45
CA LYS A 166 7.04 -26.74 -1.58
C LYS A 166 7.60 -25.37 -1.13
N VAL A 167 6.82 -24.63 -0.35
CA VAL A 167 7.24 -23.33 0.17
C VAL A 167 8.40 -23.48 1.15
N LEU A 168 8.35 -24.45 2.08
CA LEU A 168 9.44 -24.69 3.01
C LEU A 168 10.75 -25.02 2.31
N GLU A 169 10.72 -25.81 1.24
CA GLU A 169 11.89 -26.11 0.41
C GLU A 169 12.48 -24.84 -0.20
N GLY A 170 11.66 -24.01 -0.88
CA GLY A 170 12.11 -22.74 -1.45
C GLY A 170 12.67 -21.76 -0.42
N LEU A 171 12.07 -21.68 0.79
CA LEU A 171 12.59 -20.86 1.87
C LEU A 171 13.95 -21.36 2.36
N ASN A 172 14.17 -22.66 2.46
CA ASN A 172 15.47 -23.24 2.82
C ASN A 172 16.55 -22.98 1.75
N GLU A 173 16.16 -22.77 0.50
CA GLU A 173 17.05 -22.33 -0.59
C GLU A 173 17.28 -20.80 -0.60
N GLY A 174 16.67 -20.05 0.33
CA GLY A 174 16.79 -18.60 0.43
C GLY A 174 15.84 -17.81 -0.48
N HIS A 175 14.84 -18.46 -1.06
CA HIS A 175 13.82 -17.80 -1.88
C HIS A 175 12.62 -17.36 -1.04
N ARG A 176 12.06 -16.17 -1.33
CA ARG A 176 10.80 -15.73 -0.72
C ARG A 176 9.64 -16.54 -1.27
N ALA A 177 8.64 -16.87 -0.46
CA ALA A 177 7.48 -17.65 -0.87
C ALA A 177 6.75 -17.05 -2.09
N ARG A 178 6.65 -15.71 -2.19
CA ARG A 178 6.05 -15.00 -3.33
C ARG A 178 6.76 -15.22 -4.67
N THR A 179 8.04 -15.61 -4.65
CA THR A 179 8.84 -15.82 -5.87
C THR A 179 8.82 -17.26 -6.38
N LEU A 180 8.13 -18.17 -5.69
CA LEU A 180 8.10 -19.60 -6.02
C LEU A 180 7.10 -19.99 -7.12
N GLY A 181 6.45 -19.02 -7.76
CA GLY A 181 5.50 -19.26 -8.85
C GLY A 181 4.27 -20.06 -8.43
N LEU A 182 3.73 -19.80 -7.23
CA LEU A 182 2.49 -20.43 -6.76
C LEU A 182 1.29 -19.90 -7.55
N ASP A 183 0.41 -20.79 -8.00
CA ASP A 183 -0.85 -20.41 -8.61
C ASP A 183 -1.87 -19.89 -7.56
N GLU A 184 -3.01 -19.32 -8.04
CA GLU A 184 -4.04 -18.74 -7.16
C GLU A 184 -4.60 -19.77 -6.16
N ASP A 185 -4.80 -21.01 -6.58
CA ASP A 185 -5.30 -22.08 -5.73
C ASP A 185 -4.25 -22.50 -4.69
N GLU A 186 -2.97 -22.53 -5.05
CA GLU A 186 -1.87 -22.80 -4.12
C GLU A 186 -1.74 -21.68 -3.08
N GLN A 187 -1.81 -20.41 -3.51
CA GLN A 187 -1.79 -19.26 -2.60
C GLN A 187 -2.98 -19.27 -1.65
N ALA A 188 -4.19 -19.53 -2.17
CA ALA A 188 -5.39 -19.65 -1.35
C ALA A 188 -5.30 -20.78 -0.31
N ALA A 189 -4.68 -21.91 -0.65
CA ALA A 189 -4.53 -23.05 0.25
C ALA A 189 -3.68 -22.76 1.49
N ILE A 190 -2.70 -21.85 1.39
CA ILE A 190 -1.78 -21.50 2.50
C ILE A 190 -2.03 -20.11 3.07
N TYR A 191 -3.07 -19.40 2.62
CA TYR A 191 -3.36 -18.01 3.02
C TYR A 191 -3.43 -17.82 4.53
N ASP A 192 -4.06 -18.77 5.25
CA ASP A 192 -4.21 -18.75 6.71
C ASP A 192 -2.90 -19.01 7.49
N LEU A 193 -1.81 -19.33 6.83
CA LEU A 193 -0.49 -19.42 7.45
C LEU A 193 0.16 -18.05 7.65
N HIS A 194 -0.38 -17.00 7.04
CA HIS A 194 0.07 -15.60 7.14
C HIS A 194 1.59 -15.47 7.01
N LEU A 195 2.15 -16.09 5.95
CA LEU A 195 3.58 -16.05 5.68
C LEU A 195 4.03 -14.64 5.32
N LEU A 196 5.09 -14.17 5.96
CA LEU A 196 5.65 -12.83 5.79
C LEU A 196 6.24 -12.65 4.39
N THR A 197 6.90 -13.68 3.88
CA THR A 197 7.55 -13.66 2.56
C THR A 197 6.57 -13.81 1.39
N MET A 198 5.28 -14.03 1.66
CA MET A 198 4.19 -13.95 0.66
C MET A 198 3.75 -12.50 0.42
N LYS A 199 3.97 -11.61 1.39
CA LYS A 199 3.50 -10.22 1.26
C LYS A 199 4.19 -9.50 0.11
N PRO A 200 3.46 -8.64 -0.64
CA PRO A 200 4.06 -7.74 -1.59
C PRO A 200 5.02 -6.77 -0.88
N ILE A 201 6.10 -6.40 -1.55
CA ILE A 201 7.13 -5.53 -0.98
C ILE A 201 7.46 -4.39 -1.94
N LEU A 202 7.63 -3.20 -1.38
CA LEU A 202 8.12 -2.00 -2.03
C LEU A 202 9.42 -1.57 -1.36
N TYR A 203 10.44 -1.25 -2.15
CA TYR A 203 11.71 -0.74 -1.65
C TYR A 203 11.78 0.78 -1.78
N ILE A 204 12.15 1.45 -0.70
CA ILE A 204 12.50 2.87 -0.68
C ILE A 204 14.01 2.97 -0.60
N ALA A 205 14.63 3.58 -1.60
CA ALA A 205 16.02 3.97 -1.53
C ALA A 205 16.09 5.37 -0.90
N ASN A 206 16.49 5.46 0.37
CA ASN A 206 16.73 6.74 1.01
C ASN A 206 18.10 7.26 0.57
N VAL A 207 18.09 8.23 -0.34
CA VAL A 207 19.26 8.78 -1.04
C VAL A 207 19.62 10.19 -0.55
N ASP A 208 20.80 10.67 -0.92
CA ASP A 208 21.18 12.07 -0.78
C ASP A 208 20.34 12.96 -1.73
N GLU A 209 20.25 14.25 -1.44
CA GLU A 209 19.41 15.22 -2.18
C GLU A 209 19.77 15.30 -3.68
N ASP A 210 21.04 15.15 -4.02
CA ASP A 210 21.59 15.20 -5.37
C ASP A 210 21.47 13.87 -6.15
N ALA A 211 20.95 12.83 -5.51
CA ALA A 211 20.79 11.49 -6.08
C ALA A 211 19.33 11.05 -6.29
N LEU A 212 18.37 11.98 -6.22
CA LEU A 212 16.94 11.68 -6.39
C LEU A 212 16.58 11.19 -7.81
N ASP A 213 17.34 11.59 -8.83
CA ASP A 213 17.18 11.16 -10.22
C ASP A 213 18.14 10.01 -10.61
N ALA A 214 18.88 9.43 -9.64
CA ALA A 214 19.82 8.37 -9.92
C ALA A 214 19.10 7.12 -10.45
N ASP A 215 19.68 6.50 -11.49
CA ASP A 215 19.25 5.20 -11.99
C ASP A 215 19.76 4.12 -11.03
N LEU A 216 18.89 3.69 -10.14
CA LEU A 216 19.22 2.71 -9.10
C LEU A 216 18.99 1.30 -9.61
N ALA A 217 19.92 0.40 -9.31
CA ALA A 217 19.77 -1.01 -9.61
C ALA A 217 18.52 -1.60 -8.93
N GLU A 218 17.84 -2.51 -9.61
CA GLU A 218 16.72 -3.26 -9.05
C GLU A 218 17.13 -4.05 -7.79
N ILE A 219 16.24 -4.08 -6.84
CA ILE A 219 16.34 -4.89 -5.61
C ILE A 219 15.32 -6.02 -5.72
N ASP A 220 15.78 -7.26 -5.74
CA ASP A 220 14.92 -8.45 -5.91
C ASP A 220 13.96 -8.36 -7.12
N GLY A 221 14.43 -7.77 -8.24
CA GLY A 221 13.63 -7.57 -9.45
C GLY A 221 12.57 -6.46 -9.34
N CYS A 222 12.66 -5.61 -8.33
CA CYS A 222 11.79 -4.45 -8.13
C CYS A 222 12.61 -3.16 -8.24
N ALA A 223 12.15 -2.19 -9.02
CA ALA A 223 12.73 -0.86 -9.04
C ALA A 223 12.46 -0.15 -7.71
N PRO A 224 13.48 0.27 -6.95
CA PRO A 224 13.27 1.01 -5.72
C PRO A 224 12.78 2.44 -6.00
N VAL A 225 11.98 3.00 -5.08
CA VAL A 225 11.55 4.39 -5.14
C VAL A 225 12.61 5.28 -4.47
N PRO A 226 13.32 6.14 -5.22
CA PRO A 226 14.29 7.06 -4.62
C PRO A 226 13.54 8.16 -3.86
N ILE A 227 13.94 8.37 -2.62
CA ILE A 227 13.40 9.42 -1.73
C ILE A 227 14.56 9.96 -0.90
N SER A 228 14.61 11.27 -0.69
CA SER A 228 15.44 11.85 0.36
C SER A 228 14.58 12.18 1.57
N ALA A 229 14.76 11.43 2.64
CA ALA A 229 13.99 11.66 3.87
C ALA A 229 14.23 13.07 4.45
N LYS A 230 15.39 13.68 4.17
CA LYS A 230 15.72 15.05 4.55
C LYS A 230 14.88 16.05 3.75
N VAL A 231 14.87 15.94 2.42
CA VAL A 231 14.04 16.79 1.54
C VAL A 231 12.56 16.69 1.91
N GLU A 232 12.07 15.48 2.19
CA GLU A 232 10.68 15.30 2.59
C GLU A 232 10.36 15.91 3.96
N ALA A 233 11.31 15.90 4.88
CA ALA A 233 11.16 16.58 6.17
C ALA A 233 11.11 18.11 5.98
N ASP A 234 12.00 18.67 5.17
CA ASP A 234 12.01 20.10 4.84
C ASP A 234 10.69 20.52 4.16
N LEU A 235 10.23 19.75 3.15
CA LEU A 235 8.95 19.99 2.48
C LEU A 235 7.73 19.93 3.41
N ALA A 236 7.80 19.14 4.48
CA ALA A 236 6.71 19.03 5.45
C ALA A 236 6.54 20.26 6.34
N GLU A 237 7.57 21.11 6.44
CA GLU A 237 7.56 22.36 7.20
C GLU A 237 7.09 23.57 6.36
N LEU A 238 7.08 23.44 5.03
CA LEU A 238 6.70 24.51 4.09
C LEU A 238 5.19 24.55 3.86
N ASP A 239 4.68 25.74 3.53
CA ASP A 239 3.32 25.84 3.01
C ASP A 239 3.22 25.25 1.56
N PRO A 240 2.00 24.99 1.05
CA PRO A 240 1.83 24.32 -0.27
C PRO A 240 2.47 25.06 -1.45
N GLU A 241 2.47 26.40 -1.44
CA GLU A 241 3.06 27.21 -2.51
C GLU A 241 4.60 27.17 -2.42
N GLU A 242 5.15 27.36 -1.22
CA GLU A 242 6.59 27.27 -0.96
C GLU A 242 7.12 25.85 -1.29
N ALA A 243 6.39 24.80 -0.91
CA ALA A 243 6.74 23.42 -1.22
C ALA A 243 6.78 23.17 -2.73
N LYS A 244 5.86 23.77 -3.49
CA LYS A 244 5.84 23.66 -4.96
C LYS A 244 7.05 24.38 -5.56
N GLU A 245 7.34 25.60 -5.15
CA GLU A 245 8.51 26.36 -5.61
C GLU A 245 9.83 25.61 -5.29
N TYR A 246 9.92 25.00 -4.11
CA TYR A 246 11.06 24.19 -3.71
C TYR A 246 11.27 22.97 -4.63
N LEU A 247 10.20 22.22 -4.93
CA LEU A 247 10.25 21.09 -5.85
C LEU A 247 10.65 21.52 -7.27
N GLU A 248 10.08 22.62 -7.77
CA GLU A 248 10.41 23.18 -9.08
C GLU A 248 11.89 23.60 -9.16
N ALA A 249 12.43 24.21 -8.09
CA ALA A 249 13.83 24.58 -8.03
C ALA A 249 14.77 23.36 -8.03
N MET A 250 14.32 22.23 -7.51
CA MET A 250 15.03 20.94 -7.58
C MET A 250 14.82 20.17 -8.90
N GLY A 251 13.99 20.69 -9.82
CA GLY A 251 13.64 20.00 -11.07
C GLY A 251 12.65 18.85 -10.89
N LEU A 252 12.00 18.74 -9.74
CA LEU A 252 11.06 17.66 -9.42
C LEU A 252 9.62 18.10 -9.72
N SER A 253 8.83 17.22 -10.33
CA SER A 253 7.40 17.44 -10.60
C SER A 253 6.50 17.14 -9.40
N GLU A 254 7.00 16.37 -8.43
CA GLU A 254 6.28 15.93 -7.23
C GLU A 254 7.25 15.48 -6.14
N SER A 255 6.77 15.38 -4.90
CA SER A 255 7.56 14.85 -3.79
C SER A 255 7.72 13.33 -3.89
N GLY A 256 8.83 12.80 -3.34
CA GLY A 256 9.07 11.36 -3.24
C GLY A 256 7.99 10.65 -2.43
N LEU A 257 7.45 11.30 -1.40
CA LEU A 257 6.32 10.77 -0.62
C LEU A 257 5.04 10.64 -1.46
N ALA A 258 4.74 11.59 -2.35
CA ALA A 258 3.59 11.47 -3.25
C ALA A 258 3.74 10.26 -4.18
N ARG A 259 4.95 10.06 -4.72
CA ARG A 259 5.31 8.88 -5.52
C ARG A 259 5.16 7.59 -4.70
N LEU A 260 5.70 7.57 -3.48
CA LEU A 260 5.60 6.43 -2.57
C LEU A 260 4.15 6.02 -2.34
N VAL A 261 3.27 6.95 -2.00
CA VAL A 261 1.86 6.67 -1.72
C VAL A 261 1.17 6.06 -2.94
N ARG A 262 1.46 6.55 -4.15
CA ARG A 262 0.90 5.98 -5.38
C ARG A 262 1.42 4.57 -5.67
N GLU A 263 2.72 4.33 -5.52
CA GLU A 263 3.29 3.00 -5.74
C GLU A 263 2.80 2.01 -4.66
N ALA A 264 2.65 2.45 -3.43
CA ALA A 264 2.04 1.68 -2.36
C ALA A 264 0.58 1.29 -2.66
N TYR A 265 -0.20 2.23 -3.18
CA TYR A 265 -1.59 2.02 -3.59
C TYR A 265 -1.72 0.97 -4.70
N LYS A 266 -0.84 1.06 -5.72
CA LYS A 266 -0.74 0.06 -6.79
C LYS A 266 -0.29 -1.31 -6.28
N LEU A 267 0.72 -1.34 -5.38
CA LEU A 267 1.24 -2.57 -4.79
C LEU A 267 0.16 -3.37 -4.06
N LEU A 268 -0.76 -2.66 -3.40
CA LEU A 268 -1.91 -3.25 -2.72
C LEU A 268 -3.02 -3.71 -3.68
N GLY A 269 -2.86 -3.53 -4.99
CA GLY A 269 -3.88 -3.87 -5.97
C GLY A 269 -5.14 -3.03 -5.84
N LEU A 270 -4.99 -1.77 -5.45
CA LEU A 270 -6.08 -0.83 -5.25
C LEU A 270 -6.30 0.08 -6.46
N GLN A 271 -7.53 0.52 -6.61
CA GLN A 271 -7.94 1.53 -7.58
C GLN A 271 -9.01 2.45 -6.96
N SER A 272 -9.23 3.61 -7.58
CA SER A 272 -10.21 4.58 -7.13
C SER A 272 -11.36 4.74 -8.13
N TYR A 273 -12.58 4.79 -7.62
CA TYR A 273 -13.71 5.39 -8.33
C TYR A 273 -14.15 6.65 -7.58
N PHE A 274 -14.92 7.49 -8.23
CA PHE A 274 -15.35 8.78 -7.69
C PHE A 274 -16.86 8.86 -7.54
N THR A 275 -17.29 9.59 -6.52
CA THR A 275 -18.61 10.19 -6.45
C THR A 275 -18.44 11.71 -6.48
N SER A 276 -19.19 12.43 -7.32
CA SER A 276 -19.04 13.87 -7.46
C SER A 276 -20.40 14.55 -7.46
N GLY A 277 -20.51 15.69 -6.76
CA GLY A 277 -21.70 16.49 -6.64
C GLY A 277 -21.49 17.69 -5.71
N GLU A 278 -22.48 18.58 -5.60
CA GLU A 278 -22.41 19.84 -4.84
C GLU A 278 -22.04 19.66 -3.35
N THR A 279 -22.44 18.56 -2.75
CA THR A 279 -22.16 18.32 -1.32
C THR A 279 -20.75 17.83 -1.07
N GLU A 280 -20.30 16.83 -1.85
CA GLU A 280 -19.02 16.19 -1.69
C GLU A 280 -18.53 15.63 -3.03
N THR A 281 -17.25 15.83 -3.33
CA THR A 281 -16.51 15.07 -4.34
C THR A 281 -15.50 14.19 -3.62
N ARG A 282 -15.57 12.87 -3.86
CA ARG A 282 -14.80 11.90 -3.09
C ARG A 282 -14.24 10.77 -3.95
N ALA A 283 -12.99 10.42 -3.68
CA ALA A 283 -12.36 9.21 -4.17
C ALA A 283 -12.59 8.05 -3.19
N TRP A 284 -13.05 6.92 -3.71
CA TRP A 284 -13.32 5.70 -2.96
C TRP A 284 -12.35 4.60 -3.35
N THR A 285 -11.74 3.99 -2.36
CA THR A 285 -10.77 2.90 -2.55
C THR A 285 -11.49 1.55 -2.69
N ILE A 286 -11.17 0.83 -3.76
CA ILE A 286 -11.62 -0.54 -4.00
C ILE A 286 -10.48 -1.41 -4.52
N PRO A 287 -10.50 -2.74 -4.31
CA PRO A 287 -9.61 -3.65 -4.99
C PRO A 287 -9.84 -3.65 -6.52
N ILE A 288 -8.79 -3.83 -7.28
CA ILE A 288 -8.88 -4.05 -8.74
C ILE A 288 -9.73 -5.30 -8.96
N GLY A 289 -10.68 -5.21 -9.91
CA GLY A 289 -11.64 -6.28 -10.20
C GLY A 289 -12.92 -6.27 -9.35
N ALA A 290 -13.08 -5.30 -8.44
CA ALA A 290 -14.30 -5.16 -7.65
C ALA A 290 -15.51 -4.87 -8.55
N LYS A 291 -16.64 -5.53 -8.25
CA LYS A 291 -17.91 -5.31 -8.95
C LYS A 291 -18.69 -4.13 -8.34
N ALA A 292 -19.61 -3.56 -9.12
CA ALA A 292 -20.41 -2.40 -8.71
C ALA A 292 -21.12 -2.54 -7.35
N PRO A 293 -21.70 -3.68 -6.94
CA PRO A 293 -22.26 -3.84 -5.60
C PRO A 293 -21.20 -3.74 -4.51
N GLN A 294 -20.01 -4.32 -4.70
CA GLN A 294 -18.90 -4.24 -3.76
C GLN A 294 -18.40 -2.81 -3.61
N ALA A 295 -18.28 -2.07 -4.74
CA ALA A 295 -17.96 -0.65 -4.72
C ALA A 295 -19.01 0.17 -3.95
N ALA A 296 -20.29 -0.08 -4.16
CA ALA A 296 -21.37 0.55 -3.39
C ALA A 296 -21.27 0.24 -1.89
N GLY A 297 -20.82 -0.98 -1.55
CA GLY A 297 -20.61 -1.46 -0.17
C GLY A 297 -19.55 -0.68 0.60
N VAL A 298 -18.55 -0.13 -0.10
CA VAL A 298 -17.53 0.73 0.52
C VAL A 298 -18.12 2.04 1.04
N ILE A 299 -19.20 2.54 0.40
CA ILE A 299 -19.93 3.71 0.90
C ILE A 299 -20.74 3.34 2.13
N HIS A 300 -21.57 2.30 2.02
CA HIS A 300 -22.38 1.76 3.11
C HIS A 300 -22.87 0.34 2.80
N SER A 301 -22.90 -0.54 3.77
CA SER A 301 -23.37 -1.93 3.62
C SER A 301 -24.79 -2.04 3.05
N ASP A 302 -25.66 -1.06 3.32
CA ASP A 302 -27.02 -1.03 2.77
C ASP A 302 -27.00 -0.80 1.25
N PHE A 303 -26.03 -0.04 0.73
CA PHE A 303 -25.88 0.19 -0.72
C PHE A 303 -25.53 -1.11 -1.44
N GLU A 304 -24.70 -1.95 -0.84
CA GLU A 304 -24.39 -3.28 -1.38
C GLU A 304 -25.59 -4.21 -1.38
N ARG A 305 -26.27 -4.32 -0.22
CA ARG A 305 -27.44 -5.20 -0.05
C ARG A 305 -28.61 -4.79 -0.95
N GLY A 306 -28.88 -3.50 -1.01
CA GLY A 306 -29.98 -2.93 -1.77
C GLY A 306 -29.62 -2.53 -3.21
N PHE A 307 -28.44 -2.89 -3.72
CA PHE A 307 -27.95 -2.45 -5.02
C PHE A 307 -28.93 -2.79 -6.15
N ILE A 308 -29.29 -1.76 -6.93
CA ILE A 308 -30.15 -1.89 -8.11
C ILE A 308 -29.29 -1.72 -9.38
N LYS A 309 -28.60 -0.60 -9.51
CA LYS A 309 -27.74 -0.22 -10.64
C LYS A 309 -26.82 0.92 -10.23
N ALA A 310 -25.79 1.16 -11.05
CA ALA A 310 -24.98 2.37 -10.99
C ALA A 310 -25.13 3.18 -12.29
N GLU A 311 -25.29 4.49 -12.18
CA GLU A 311 -25.11 5.43 -13.28
C GLU A 311 -23.62 5.78 -13.30
N THR A 312 -22.94 5.47 -14.42
CA THR A 312 -21.47 5.52 -14.50
C THR A 312 -21.02 6.26 -15.73
N ALA A 313 -20.12 7.23 -15.56
CA ALA A 313 -19.37 7.87 -16.63
C ALA A 313 -17.85 7.61 -16.41
N SER A 314 -17.07 7.55 -17.50
CA SER A 314 -15.61 7.59 -17.34
C SER A 314 -15.17 8.99 -16.87
N TYR A 315 -14.05 9.06 -16.13
CA TYR A 315 -13.46 10.35 -15.73
C TYR A 315 -13.29 11.29 -16.94
N THR A 316 -12.75 10.78 -18.05
CA THR A 316 -12.50 11.57 -19.26
C THR A 316 -13.81 12.13 -19.84
N ASP A 317 -14.84 11.29 -20.03
CA ASP A 317 -16.14 11.77 -20.52
C ASP A 317 -16.75 12.79 -19.55
N TYR A 318 -16.60 12.59 -18.24
CA TYR A 318 -17.15 13.50 -17.21
C TYR A 318 -16.53 14.90 -17.29
N VAL A 319 -15.20 14.95 -17.42
CA VAL A 319 -14.46 16.22 -17.52
C VAL A 319 -14.73 16.90 -18.87
N ASP A 320 -14.62 16.16 -19.98
CA ASP A 320 -14.77 16.71 -21.34
C ASP A 320 -16.18 17.25 -21.60
N LEU A 321 -17.21 16.67 -20.99
CA LEU A 321 -18.61 17.03 -21.18
C LEU A 321 -19.17 17.93 -20.05
N GLY A 322 -18.36 18.32 -19.09
CA GLY A 322 -18.74 19.24 -18.02
C GLY A 322 -19.73 18.65 -17.01
N GLY A 323 -19.52 17.39 -16.62
CA GLY A 323 -20.24 16.76 -15.52
C GLY A 323 -21.37 15.80 -15.94
N GLU A 324 -22.14 15.35 -14.96
CA GLU A 324 -23.19 14.32 -15.14
C GLU A 324 -24.24 14.70 -16.20
N VAL A 325 -24.68 15.96 -16.22
CA VAL A 325 -25.70 16.45 -17.18
C VAL A 325 -25.16 16.38 -18.60
N GLY A 326 -23.90 16.79 -18.81
CA GLY A 326 -23.25 16.71 -20.12
C GLY A 326 -23.11 15.26 -20.59
N CYS A 327 -22.68 14.38 -19.72
CA CYS A 327 -22.59 12.94 -20.01
C CYS A 327 -23.95 12.34 -20.36
N ARG A 328 -25.00 12.71 -19.64
CA ARG A 328 -26.37 12.24 -19.93
C ARG A 328 -26.86 12.71 -21.30
N ASN A 329 -26.67 13.97 -21.64
CA ASN A 329 -27.07 14.55 -22.94
C ASN A 329 -26.29 13.95 -24.10
N ALA A 330 -25.03 13.60 -23.90
CA ALA A 330 -24.17 12.96 -24.90
C ALA A 330 -24.35 11.42 -24.97
N GLY A 331 -25.20 10.83 -24.12
CA GLY A 331 -25.39 9.38 -24.05
C GLY A 331 -24.19 8.62 -23.51
N LYS A 332 -23.34 9.28 -22.71
CA LYS A 332 -22.13 8.73 -22.08
C LYS A 332 -22.36 8.29 -20.64
N LEU A 333 -23.49 8.61 -20.04
CA LEU A 333 -23.89 8.13 -18.72
C LEU A 333 -24.49 6.72 -18.87
N ARG A 334 -23.67 5.70 -18.61
CA ARG A 334 -24.03 4.29 -18.71
C ARG A 334 -24.85 3.86 -17.50
N GLN A 335 -25.69 2.84 -17.67
CA GLN A 335 -26.37 2.16 -16.56
C GLN A 335 -25.77 0.77 -16.39
N GLU A 336 -25.05 0.58 -15.28
CA GLU A 336 -24.30 -0.62 -15.01
C GLU A 336 -25.01 -1.50 -13.96
N GLY A 337 -25.03 -2.80 -14.21
CA GLY A 337 -25.65 -3.79 -13.33
C GLY A 337 -24.67 -4.43 -12.35
N LYS A 338 -25.12 -5.50 -11.68
CA LYS A 338 -24.37 -6.16 -10.60
C LYS A 338 -23.05 -6.79 -11.04
N GLU A 339 -22.95 -7.19 -12.31
CA GLU A 339 -21.75 -7.86 -12.84
C GLU A 339 -20.71 -6.89 -13.40
N TYR A 340 -20.99 -5.59 -13.40
CA TYR A 340 -20.05 -4.58 -13.87
C TYR A 340 -18.80 -4.53 -12.98
N VAL A 341 -17.64 -4.74 -13.60
CA VAL A 341 -16.33 -4.56 -12.95
C VAL A 341 -15.95 -3.10 -13.06
N VAL A 342 -15.88 -2.44 -11.92
CA VAL A 342 -15.55 -1.00 -11.82
C VAL A 342 -14.16 -0.73 -12.37
N GLN A 343 -14.04 0.30 -13.20
CA GLN A 343 -12.76 0.73 -13.75
C GLN A 343 -12.17 1.87 -12.94
N ASP A 344 -10.84 1.96 -12.91
CA ASP A 344 -10.15 3.08 -12.27
C ASP A 344 -10.55 4.41 -12.93
N GLY A 345 -11.03 5.35 -12.14
CA GLY A 345 -11.50 6.64 -12.60
C GLY A 345 -12.99 6.71 -12.98
N ASP A 346 -13.77 5.65 -12.82
CA ASP A 346 -15.21 5.74 -13.00
C ASP A 346 -15.83 6.77 -12.04
N VAL A 347 -16.70 7.64 -12.56
CA VAL A 347 -17.55 8.54 -11.75
C VAL A 347 -18.93 7.88 -11.64
N MET A 348 -19.34 7.52 -10.42
CA MET A 348 -20.46 6.63 -10.19
C MET A 348 -21.52 7.23 -9.26
N HIS A 349 -22.78 6.97 -9.60
CA HIS A 349 -23.91 7.28 -8.76
C HIS A 349 -24.77 6.01 -8.54
N PHE A 350 -24.79 5.50 -7.33
CA PHE A 350 -25.48 4.25 -7.01
C PHE A 350 -26.98 4.47 -6.74
N LYS A 351 -27.80 3.59 -7.31
CA LYS A 351 -29.23 3.49 -7.01
C LYS A 351 -29.45 2.20 -6.22
N PHE A 352 -30.05 2.33 -5.06
CA PHE A 352 -30.32 1.22 -4.14
C PHE A 352 -31.69 1.38 -3.50
N ASN A 353 -32.20 0.27 -2.96
CA ASN A 353 -33.43 0.22 -2.20
C ASN A 353 -33.23 -0.72 -0.99
N VAL A 354 -33.52 -0.22 0.23
CA VAL A 354 -33.35 -0.95 1.49
C VAL A 354 -34.69 -1.03 2.19
#